data_2a2f7fff690b7d521d04074bcd9b99fe
#
_entry.id   2a2f7fff690b7d521d04074bcd9b99fe
#
_cell.length_a   1.000
_cell.length_b   1.000
_cell.length_c   1.000
_cell.angle_alpha   90.00
_cell.angle_beta   90.00
_cell.angle_gamma   90.00
#
_symmetry.space_group_name_H-M   'P 1'
#
loop_
_entity.id
_entity.type
_entity.pdbx_description
1 polymer ?
#
loop_
_entity_poly.entity_id
_entity_poly.type
_entity_poly.pdbx_seq_one_letter_code
_entity_poly.pdbx_strand_id
1 'polypeptide(L)'
;MGKRRGKNQRGPGEGCERGEIEYVDGEVAKAMAHPLRVQIVAMLNQRVMSATMLAKEIDHPLQNVAYHFRVLREKGLIEEVDSRAVRGSVEHFYRATKRVLFDGKAWEDLPQSMKAKVSGRMFTDFLEVVSAAMLGETFDSSDERVNVWLQGRLDDQGWGEAVKAHWVLIHAMEDIFKGARLRLLEAGEPEGGTFSAYGQYFFEAPPPASGETEDEDEG
;
A
#
# COMPACT_ATOMS: atom_id res chain seq x y z
N MET A 1 27.92 -32.74 -29.40
CA MET A 1 27.41 -33.38 -28.16
C MET A 1 26.99 -32.28 -27.19
N GLY A 2 25.71 -31.88 -27.24
CA GLY A 2 25.17 -30.76 -26.47
C GLY A 2 24.56 -31.24 -25.16
N LYS A 3 25.02 -30.73 -24.02
CA LYS A 3 24.39 -30.95 -22.72
C LYS A 3 23.26 -29.91 -22.54
N ARG A 4 22.01 -30.40 -22.56
CA ARG A 4 20.82 -29.67 -22.14
C ARG A 4 20.89 -29.42 -20.64
N ARG A 5 20.86 -28.15 -20.21
CA ARG A 5 20.64 -27.76 -18.81
C ARG A 5 19.17 -27.94 -18.46
N GLY A 6 18.92 -28.78 -17.44
CA GLY A 6 17.60 -29.06 -16.93
C GLY A 6 16.95 -27.84 -16.28
N LYS A 7 15.67 -27.62 -16.59
CA LYS A 7 14.76 -26.70 -15.91
C LYS A 7 14.55 -27.21 -14.48
N ASN A 8 14.98 -26.44 -13.52
CA ASN A 8 14.65 -26.67 -12.11
C ASN A 8 13.26 -26.08 -11.85
N GLN A 9 12.23 -26.91 -11.96
CA GLN A 9 10.88 -26.61 -11.49
C GLN A 9 10.88 -26.79 -9.97
N ARG A 10 10.98 -25.74 -9.21
CA ARG A 10 10.56 -25.73 -7.80
C ARG A 10 9.14 -25.19 -7.76
N GLY A 11 8.20 -26.07 -7.47
CA GLY A 11 6.82 -25.71 -7.20
C GLY A 11 6.69 -24.86 -5.92
N PRO A 12 5.61 -24.10 -5.78
CA PRO A 12 5.34 -23.34 -4.58
C PRO A 12 5.09 -24.28 -3.39
N GLY A 13 5.74 -23.96 -2.26
CA GLY A 13 5.63 -24.74 -1.03
C GLY A 13 4.21 -24.80 -0.51
N GLU A 14 3.79 -26.02 -0.21
CA GLU A 14 2.51 -26.32 0.45
C GLU A 14 2.49 -25.78 1.88
N GLY A 15 1.35 -25.20 2.26
CA GLY A 15 0.90 -25.12 3.64
C GLY A 15 1.00 -23.77 4.33
N CYS A 16 0.06 -22.89 4.01
CA CYS A 16 -0.65 -22.07 4.98
C CYS A 16 -1.89 -21.50 4.27
N GLU A 17 -3.09 -21.77 4.76
CA GLU A 17 -4.31 -21.09 4.33
C GLU A 17 -4.23 -19.63 4.79
N ARG A 18 -3.53 -18.84 4.01
CA ARG A 18 -3.40 -17.39 4.17
C ARG A 18 -4.57 -16.76 3.44
N GLY A 19 -5.29 -15.88 4.11
CA GLY A 19 -6.24 -15.00 3.44
C GLY A 19 -5.55 -14.39 2.22
N GLU A 20 -6.16 -14.58 1.05
CA GLU A 20 -5.57 -14.38 -0.26
C GLU A 20 -4.97 -12.98 -0.41
N ILE A 21 -3.65 -12.91 -0.35
CA ILE A 21 -2.91 -11.82 -0.99
C ILE A 21 -2.78 -12.28 -2.44
N GLU A 22 -3.60 -11.73 -3.31
CA GLU A 22 -3.45 -11.97 -4.73
C GLU A 22 -2.33 -11.08 -5.23
N TYR A 23 -1.21 -11.70 -5.57
CA TYR A 23 -0.15 -11.04 -6.31
C TYR A 23 -0.73 -10.48 -7.60
N VAL A 24 -0.55 -9.18 -7.78
CA VAL A 24 -1.11 -8.41 -8.88
C VAL A 24 -0.58 -8.96 -10.20
N ASP A 25 -1.45 -9.54 -11.01
CA ASP A 25 -1.11 -9.85 -12.39
C ASP A 25 -0.84 -8.58 -13.21
N GLY A 26 -0.19 -8.70 -14.35
CA GLY A 26 0.17 -7.54 -15.18
C GLY A 26 -1.02 -6.66 -15.59
N GLU A 27 -2.25 -7.18 -15.58
CA GLU A 27 -3.47 -6.43 -15.90
C GLU A 27 -3.92 -5.56 -14.70
N VAL A 28 -3.80 -6.06 -13.49
CA VAL A 28 -4.08 -5.29 -12.27
C VAL A 28 -3.00 -4.23 -12.08
N ALA A 29 -1.71 -4.54 -12.35
CA ALA A 29 -0.64 -3.55 -12.34
C ALA A 29 -0.93 -2.40 -13.32
N LYS A 30 -1.36 -2.69 -14.54
CA LYS A 30 -1.80 -1.67 -15.51
C LYS A 30 -3.02 -0.88 -15.00
N ALA A 31 -3.97 -1.55 -14.35
CA ALA A 31 -5.11 -0.86 -13.75
C ALA A 31 -4.65 0.11 -12.65
N MET A 32 -3.73 -0.29 -11.80
CA MET A 32 -3.20 0.54 -10.71
C MET A 32 -2.18 1.59 -11.15
N ALA A 33 -1.72 1.54 -12.40
CA ALA A 33 -0.81 2.55 -12.95
C ALA A 33 -1.42 3.97 -13.11
N HIS A 34 -2.73 4.13 -12.91
CA HIS A 34 -3.39 5.44 -12.96
C HIS A 34 -3.50 6.04 -11.55
N PRO A 35 -2.95 7.26 -11.29
CA PRO A 35 -2.91 7.85 -9.94
C PRO A 35 -4.28 7.91 -9.24
N LEU A 36 -5.32 8.32 -9.97
CA LEU A 36 -6.68 8.39 -9.41
C LEU A 36 -7.21 7.01 -8.99
N ARG A 37 -6.85 5.92 -9.68
CA ARG A 37 -7.25 4.57 -9.29
C ARG A 37 -6.55 4.10 -8.02
N VAL A 38 -5.26 4.42 -7.86
CA VAL A 38 -4.53 4.18 -6.61
C VAL A 38 -5.20 4.89 -5.44
N GLN A 39 -5.53 6.18 -5.63
CA GLN A 39 -6.22 6.98 -4.62
C GLN A 39 -7.60 6.41 -4.27
N ILE A 40 -8.41 6.04 -5.26
CA ILE A 40 -9.72 5.42 -5.05
C ILE A 40 -9.58 4.15 -4.20
N VAL A 41 -8.68 3.24 -4.57
CA VAL A 41 -8.47 1.98 -3.83
C VAL A 41 -7.97 2.25 -2.42
N ALA A 42 -7.04 3.19 -2.22
CA ALA A 42 -6.55 3.57 -0.90
C ALA A 42 -7.68 4.08 0.02
N MET A 43 -8.57 4.93 -0.49
CA MET A 43 -9.73 5.44 0.28
C MET A 43 -10.76 4.34 0.55
N LEU A 44 -11.03 3.47 -0.43
CA LEU A 44 -11.97 2.35 -0.28
C LEU A 44 -11.42 1.20 0.61
N ASN A 45 -10.11 1.15 0.85
CA ASN A 45 -9.52 0.29 1.86
C ASN A 45 -9.80 0.79 3.29
N GLN A 46 -10.01 2.10 3.46
CA GLN A 46 -10.28 2.70 4.76
C GLN A 46 -11.75 2.65 5.12
N ARG A 47 -12.64 2.93 4.15
CA ARG A 47 -14.09 3.01 4.38
C ARG A 47 -14.91 2.76 3.10
N VAL A 48 -16.15 2.38 3.31
CA VAL A 48 -17.14 2.24 2.23
C VAL A 48 -17.55 3.61 1.71
N MET A 49 -17.44 3.83 0.39
CA MET A 49 -17.81 5.10 -0.24
C MET A 49 -18.50 4.88 -1.59
N SER A 50 -19.34 5.84 -1.98
CA SER A 50 -19.83 5.96 -3.35
C SER A 50 -18.88 6.77 -4.23
N ALA A 51 -19.02 6.65 -5.56
CA ALA A 51 -18.28 7.49 -6.48
C ALA A 51 -18.58 9.00 -6.28
N THR A 52 -19.81 9.34 -5.89
CA THR A 52 -20.23 10.71 -5.59
C THR A 52 -19.54 11.26 -4.35
N MET A 53 -19.50 10.46 -3.27
CA MET A 53 -18.82 10.85 -2.04
C MET A 53 -17.34 11.08 -2.30
N LEU A 54 -16.68 10.14 -2.98
CA LEU A 54 -15.26 10.22 -3.26
C LEU A 54 -14.93 11.38 -4.18
N ALA A 55 -15.71 11.60 -5.25
CA ALA A 55 -15.52 12.73 -6.17
C ALA A 55 -15.57 14.08 -5.43
N LYS A 56 -16.51 14.23 -4.49
CA LYS A 56 -16.64 15.43 -3.66
C LYS A 56 -15.45 15.62 -2.72
N GLU A 57 -14.96 14.53 -2.12
CA GLU A 57 -13.88 14.59 -1.14
C GLU A 57 -12.53 14.95 -1.77
N ILE A 58 -12.26 14.43 -2.97
CA ILE A 58 -10.99 14.71 -3.68
C ILE A 58 -11.09 15.87 -4.67
N ASP A 59 -12.22 16.61 -4.66
CA ASP A 59 -12.51 17.69 -5.60
C ASP A 59 -12.26 17.33 -7.07
N HIS A 60 -12.83 16.20 -7.50
CA HIS A 60 -12.61 15.67 -8.85
C HIS A 60 -13.93 15.45 -9.60
N PRO A 61 -14.00 15.66 -10.93
CA PRO A 61 -15.22 15.46 -11.71
C PRO A 61 -15.81 14.04 -11.53
N LEU A 62 -17.09 13.97 -11.13
CA LEU A 62 -17.78 12.70 -10.86
C LEU A 62 -17.70 11.71 -12.03
N GLN A 63 -17.81 12.19 -13.28
CA GLN A 63 -17.72 11.33 -14.44
C GLN A 63 -16.40 10.57 -14.53
N ASN A 64 -15.29 11.23 -14.21
CA ASN A 64 -13.97 10.61 -14.20
C ASN A 64 -13.85 9.57 -13.07
N VAL A 65 -14.30 9.94 -11.87
CA VAL A 65 -14.31 9.02 -10.72
C VAL A 65 -15.18 7.79 -11.03
N ALA A 66 -16.40 7.98 -11.52
CA ALA A 66 -17.31 6.88 -11.87
C ALA A 66 -16.72 5.97 -12.97
N TYR A 67 -16.02 6.54 -13.96
CA TYR A 67 -15.29 5.74 -14.95
C TYR A 67 -14.24 4.85 -14.30
N HIS A 68 -13.44 5.40 -13.37
CA HIS A 68 -12.41 4.63 -12.68
C HIS A 68 -12.98 3.60 -11.71
N PHE A 69 -14.10 3.89 -11.03
CA PHE A 69 -14.83 2.87 -10.25
C PHE A 69 -15.25 1.68 -11.11
N ARG A 70 -15.79 1.94 -12.31
CA ARG A 70 -16.16 0.86 -13.24
C ARG A 70 -14.95 0.01 -13.63
N VAL A 71 -13.83 0.64 -14.01
CA VAL A 71 -12.60 -0.08 -14.37
C VAL A 71 -12.09 -0.92 -13.20
N LEU A 72 -12.07 -0.38 -11.99
CA LEU A 72 -11.61 -1.09 -10.80
C LEU A 72 -12.53 -2.26 -10.44
N ARG A 73 -13.86 -2.09 -10.59
CA ARG A 73 -14.82 -3.16 -10.39
C ARG A 73 -14.67 -4.28 -11.42
N GLU A 74 -14.50 -3.94 -12.69
CA GLU A 74 -14.27 -4.91 -13.77
C GLU A 74 -12.99 -5.74 -13.55
N LYS A 75 -12.00 -5.17 -12.88
CA LYS A 75 -10.76 -5.86 -12.50
C LYS A 75 -10.84 -6.53 -11.13
N GLY A 76 -11.98 -6.52 -10.46
CA GLY A 76 -12.18 -7.14 -9.15
C GLY A 76 -11.43 -6.46 -8.00
N LEU A 77 -10.97 -5.21 -8.17
CA LEU A 77 -10.23 -4.46 -7.16
C LEU A 77 -11.14 -3.75 -6.15
N ILE A 78 -12.38 -3.53 -6.53
CA ILE A 78 -13.44 -3.01 -5.67
C ILE A 78 -14.71 -3.81 -5.89
N GLU A 79 -15.53 -3.93 -4.85
CA GLU A 79 -16.84 -4.58 -4.92
C GLU A 79 -17.93 -3.66 -4.39
N GLU A 80 -19.14 -3.83 -4.92
CA GLU A 80 -20.33 -3.15 -4.42
C GLU A 80 -20.82 -3.87 -3.16
N VAL A 81 -21.05 -3.11 -2.09
CA VAL A 81 -21.47 -3.64 -0.80
C VAL A 81 -22.84 -3.14 -0.34
N ASP A 82 -23.32 -2.03 -0.91
CA ASP A 82 -24.62 -1.43 -0.59
C ASP A 82 -25.13 -0.59 -1.76
N SER A 83 -26.44 -0.36 -1.82
CA SER A 83 -27.03 0.59 -2.75
C SER A 83 -28.23 1.29 -2.13
N ARG A 84 -28.41 2.59 -2.40
CA ARG A 84 -29.50 3.40 -1.85
C ARG A 84 -30.19 4.21 -2.92
N ALA A 85 -31.51 4.23 -2.88
CA ALA A 85 -32.32 5.07 -3.75
C ALA A 85 -32.14 6.56 -3.36
N VAL A 86 -31.77 7.42 -4.32
CA VAL A 86 -31.57 8.85 -4.11
C VAL A 86 -32.25 9.62 -5.24
N ARG A 87 -33.34 10.33 -4.93
CA ARG A 87 -34.05 11.28 -5.84
C ARG A 87 -34.10 10.86 -7.32
N GLY A 88 -34.62 9.65 -7.59
CA GLY A 88 -34.79 9.12 -8.96
C GLY A 88 -33.56 8.42 -9.55
N SER A 89 -32.54 8.16 -8.76
CA SER A 89 -31.31 7.43 -9.09
C SER A 89 -31.00 6.42 -8.00
N VAL A 90 -30.04 5.53 -8.26
CA VAL A 90 -29.47 4.62 -7.24
C VAL A 90 -28.01 4.99 -7.04
N GLU A 91 -27.64 5.23 -5.80
CA GLU A 91 -26.27 5.44 -5.40
C GLU A 91 -25.69 4.11 -4.90
N HIS A 92 -24.58 3.69 -5.48
CA HIS A 92 -23.89 2.44 -5.18
C HIS A 92 -22.67 2.70 -4.31
N PHE A 93 -22.47 1.89 -3.28
CA PHE A 93 -21.40 1.99 -2.33
C PHE A 93 -20.43 0.82 -2.49
N TYR A 94 -19.14 1.16 -2.44
CA TYR A 94 -18.07 0.22 -2.75
C TYR A 94 -17.06 0.17 -1.62
N ARG A 95 -16.39 -0.98 -1.51
CA ARG A 95 -15.16 -1.15 -0.74
C ARG A 95 -14.08 -1.76 -1.62
N ALA A 96 -12.82 -1.61 -1.25
CA ALA A 96 -11.75 -2.36 -1.87
C ALA A 96 -11.84 -3.85 -1.47
N THR A 97 -11.63 -4.73 -2.44
CA THR A 97 -11.67 -6.18 -2.21
C THR A 97 -10.38 -6.68 -1.60
N LYS A 98 -9.26 -6.01 -1.94
CA LYS A 98 -7.90 -6.43 -1.57
C LYS A 98 -6.99 -5.22 -1.42
N ARG A 99 -6.01 -5.30 -0.52
CA ARG A 99 -4.86 -4.40 -0.60
C ARG A 99 -4.02 -4.81 -1.79
N VAL A 100 -3.86 -3.89 -2.72
CA VAL A 100 -3.00 -4.11 -3.89
C VAL A 100 -1.55 -3.91 -3.46
N LEU A 101 -0.84 -5.00 -3.29
CA LEU A 101 0.60 -4.99 -3.17
C LEU A 101 1.18 -5.37 -4.53
N PHE A 102 2.08 -4.57 -5.05
CA PHE A 102 2.81 -4.92 -6.27
C PHE A 102 3.86 -5.97 -5.89
N ASP A 103 3.76 -7.18 -6.45
CA ASP A 103 4.87 -8.12 -6.38
C ASP A 103 6.07 -7.61 -7.22
N GLY A 104 7.23 -8.21 -7.02
CA GLY A 104 8.45 -7.78 -7.69
C GLY A 104 8.29 -7.75 -9.22
N LYS A 105 7.63 -8.75 -9.79
CA LYS A 105 7.45 -8.86 -11.24
C LYS A 105 6.47 -7.83 -11.80
N ALA A 106 5.32 -7.66 -11.16
CA ALA A 106 4.34 -6.64 -11.56
C ALA A 106 4.93 -5.23 -11.45
N TRP A 107 5.78 -5.00 -10.45
CA TRP A 107 6.53 -3.76 -10.32
C TRP A 107 7.58 -3.60 -11.41
N GLU A 108 8.36 -4.64 -11.75
CA GLU A 108 9.36 -4.63 -12.82
C GLU A 108 8.76 -4.26 -14.16
N ASP A 109 7.59 -4.80 -14.49
CA ASP A 109 6.89 -4.57 -15.76
C ASP A 109 6.32 -3.15 -15.92
N LEU A 110 6.28 -2.34 -14.83
CA LEU A 110 5.81 -0.96 -14.90
C LEU A 110 6.85 -0.04 -15.56
N PRO A 111 6.44 0.86 -16.47
CA PRO A 111 7.31 1.93 -16.97
C PRO A 111 7.83 2.80 -15.82
N GLN A 112 9.09 3.26 -15.89
CA GLN A 112 9.71 4.08 -14.84
C GLN A 112 8.89 5.32 -14.46
N SER A 113 8.27 5.97 -15.44
CA SER A 113 7.37 7.12 -15.19
C SER A 113 6.13 6.76 -14.36
N MET A 114 5.67 5.51 -14.47
CA MET A 114 4.55 4.98 -13.68
C MET A 114 5.00 4.63 -12.26
N LYS A 115 6.14 3.96 -12.11
CA LYS A 115 6.76 3.68 -10.81
C LYS A 115 6.88 4.97 -9.99
N ALA A 116 7.46 6.02 -10.59
CA ALA A 116 7.63 7.33 -9.95
C ALA A 116 6.30 7.96 -9.51
N LYS A 117 5.23 7.85 -10.34
CA LYS A 117 3.90 8.38 -9.98
C LYS A 117 3.26 7.61 -8.82
N VAL A 118 3.32 6.28 -8.86
CA VAL A 118 2.75 5.42 -7.80
C VAL A 118 3.49 5.67 -6.50
N SER A 119 4.83 5.58 -6.50
CA SER A 119 5.65 5.80 -5.31
C SER A 119 5.50 7.21 -4.76
N GLY A 120 5.49 8.23 -5.63
CA GLY A 120 5.32 9.62 -5.23
C GLY A 120 3.97 9.86 -4.56
N ARG A 121 2.88 9.27 -5.09
CA ARG A 121 1.56 9.40 -4.46
C ARG A 121 1.50 8.69 -3.10
N MET A 122 1.95 7.44 -3.04
CA MET A 122 2.00 6.69 -1.77
C MET A 122 2.80 7.42 -0.70
N PHE A 123 3.93 8.01 -1.08
CA PHE A 123 4.76 8.77 -0.15
C PHE A 123 4.09 10.07 0.29
N THR A 124 3.40 10.78 -0.62
CA THR A 124 2.63 11.97 -0.27
C THR A 124 1.52 11.63 0.72
N ASP A 125 0.73 10.58 0.47
CA ASP A 125 -0.34 10.15 1.38
C ASP A 125 0.22 9.78 2.78
N PHE A 126 1.37 9.12 2.82
CA PHE A 126 2.06 8.82 4.08
C PHE A 126 2.48 10.09 4.82
N LEU A 127 3.08 11.06 4.13
CA LEU A 127 3.48 12.33 4.74
C LEU A 127 2.29 13.15 5.24
N GLU A 128 1.15 13.12 4.53
CA GLU A 128 -0.09 13.76 4.98
C GLU A 128 -0.56 13.17 6.31
N VAL A 129 -0.56 11.84 6.46
CA VAL A 129 -0.94 11.16 7.70
C VAL A 129 0.03 11.48 8.83
N VAL A 130 1.35 11.42 8.57
CA VAL A 130 2.37 11.78 9.55
C VAL A 130 2.23 13.23 9.99
N SER A 131 2.07 14.15 9.04
CA SER A 131 1.90 15.58 9.35
C SER A 131 0.64 15.83 10.17
N ALA A 132 -0.47 15.18 9.85
CA ALA A 132 -1.71 15.29 10.63
C ALA A 132 -1.53 14.75 12.05
N ALA A 133 -0.83 13.63 12.22
CA ALA A 133 -0.52 13.06 13.53
C ALA A 133 0.39 13.98 14.37
N MET A 134 1.39 14.60 13.75
CA MET A 134 2.26 15.57 14.43
C MET A 134 1.50 16.83 14.86
N LEU A 135 0.67 17.40 13.98
CA LEU A 135 -0.15 18.57 14.28
C LEU A 135 -1.24 18.29 15.34
N GLY A 136 -1.76 17.07 15.34
CA GLY A 136 -2.77 16.60 16.31
C GLY A 136 -2.15 16.06 17.61
N GLU A 137 -0.84 16.14 17.78
CA GLU A 137 -0.10 15.64 18.97
C GLU A 137 -0.29 14.14 19.25
N THR A 138 -0.71 13.36 18.22
CA THR A 138 -0.93 11.91 18.35
C THR A 138 0.28 11.08 17.94
N PHE A 139 1.25 11.66 17.23
CA PHE A 139 2.43 10.94 16.70
C PHE A 139 3.28 10.33 17.84
N ASP A 140 3.44 11.04 18.93
CA ASP A 140 4.22 10.65 20.10
C ASP A 140 3.35 10.33 21.32
N SER A 141 2.04 10.12 21.15
CA SER A 141 1.10 9.91 22.26
C SER A 141 1.24 8.55 22.96
N SER A 142 1.87 7.56 22.30
CA SER A 142 2.10 6.23 22.86
C SER A 142 3.55 6.03 23.22
N ASP A 143 3.82 5.55 24.44
CA ASP A 143 5.17 5.15 24.88
C ASP A 143 5.68 3.90 24.13
N GLU A 144 4.77 3.12 23.52
CA GLU A 144 5.08 1.91 22.75
C GLU A 144 5.23 2.18 21.23
N ARG A 145 5.29 3.45 20.81
CA ARG A 145 5.49 3.78 19.39
C ARG A 145 6.81 3.25 18.85
N VAL A 146 6.81 2.84 17.60
CA VAL A 146 8.01 2.43 16.89
C VAL A 146 8.38 3.49 15.86
N ASN A 147 9.59 4.04 15.99
CA ASN A 147 10.17 4.96 15.03
C ASN A 147 11.62 4.54 14.77
N VAL A 148 11.90 4.00 13.60
CA VAL A 148 13.23 3.47 13.24
C VAL A 148 13.67 4.06 11.91
N TRP A 149 14.89 4.57 11.90
CA TRP A 149 15.57 5.02 10.70
C TRP A 149 16.95 4.38 10.63
N LEU A 150 17.21 3.63 9.56
CA LEU A 150 18.49 2.97 9.35
C LEU A 150 19.04 3.36 7.98
N GLN A 151 20.31 3.64 7.93
CA GLN A 151 21.07 3.85 6.70
C GLN A 151 22.35 3.02 6.74
N GLY A 152 22.72 2.42 5.62
CA GLY A 152 23.92 1.61 5.54
C GLY A 152 24.15 1.07 4.14
N ARG A 153 25.32 0.47 3.94
CA ARG A 153 25.65 -0.24 2.71
C ARG A 153 25.29 -1.72 2.87
N LEU A 154 24.60 -2.26 1.88
CA LEU A 154 24.28 -3.67 1.78
C LEU A 154 24.94 -4.23 0.52
N ASP A 155 25.44 -5.45 0.61
CA ASP A 155 25.78 -6.27 -0.55
C ASP A 155 24.53 -6.92 -1.14
N ASP A 156 24.64 -7.63 -2.25
CA ASP A 156 23.52 -8.27 -2.94
C ASP A 156 22.80 -9.28 -2.04
N GLN A 157 23.54 -9.99 -1.18
CA GLN A 157 22.98 -10.93 -0.24
C GLN A 157 22.16 -10.20 0.84
N GLY A 158 22.74 -9.19 1.47
CA GLY A 158 22.08 -8.37 2.51
C GLY A 158 20.86 -7.63 1.98
N TRP A 159 20.91 -7.15 0.74
CA TRP A 159 19.74 -6.58 0.06
C TRP A 159 18.61 -7.61 -0.06
N GLY A 160 18.91 -8.81 -0.56
CA GLY A 160 17.93 -9.88 -0.69
C GLY A 160 17.35 -10.35 0.65
N GLU A 161 18.15 -10.39 1.70
CA GLU A 161 17.72 -10.72 3.07
C GLU A 161 16.80 -9.63 3.64
N ALA A 162 17.15 -8.35 3.46
CA ALA A 162 16.32 -7.22 3.87
C ALA A 162 14.95 -7.23 3.18
N VAL A 163 14.90 -7.43 1.85
CA VAL A 163 13.64 -7.54 1.10
C VAL A 163 12.77 -8.66 1.66
N LYS A 164 13.33 -9.83 1.94
CA LYS A 164 12.57 -10.95 2.53
C LYS A 164 12.03 -10.62 3.92
N ALA A 165 12.83 -9.97 4.77
CA ALA A 165 12.42 -9.57 6.10
C ALA A 165 11.26 -8.55 6.05
N HIS A 166 11.31 -7.60 5.12
CA HIS A 166 10.23 -6.64 4.88
C HIS A 166 8.93 -7.34 4.48
N TRP A 167 8.97 -8.32 3.59
CA TRP A 167 7.77 -9.08 3.20
C TRP A 167 7.16 -9.85 4.37
N VAL A 168 7.99 -10.50 5.21
CA VAL A 168 7.51 -11.18 6.42
C VAL A 168 6.79 -10.22 7.35
N LEU A 169 7.38 -9.03 7.57
CA LEU A 169 6.78 -8.03 8.44
C LEU A 169 5.47 -7.47 7.88
N ILE A 170 5.39 -7.18 6.57
CA ILE A 170 4.15 -6.72 5.92
C ILE A 170 3.02 -7.70 6.16
N HIS A 171 3.24 -9.00 5.92
CA HIS A 171 2.22 -10.02 6.12
C HIS A 171 1.79 -10.13 7.59
N ALA A 172 2.74 -10.09 8.52
CA ALA A 172 2.42 -10.10 9.94
C ALA A 172 1.56 -8.90 10.36
N MET A 173 1.89 -7.70 9.86
CA MET A 173 1.09 -6.50 10.12
C MET A 173 -0.32 -6.59 9.52
N GLU A 174 -0.46 -7.12 8.31
CA GLU A 174 -1.79 -7.34 7.72
C GLU A 174 -2.66 -8.28 8.53
N ASP A 175 -2.09 -9.38 9.02
CA ASP A 175 -2.80 -10.33 9.88
C ASP A 175 -3.23 -9.69 11.20
N ILE A 176 -2.37 -8.84 11.80
CA ILE A 176 -2.69 -8.09 13.02
C ILE A 176 -3.85 -7.12 12.77
N PHE A 177 -3.79 -6.30 11.71
CA PHE A 177 -4.86 -5.35 11.38
C PHE A 177 -6.18 -6.07 11.09
N LYS A 178 -6.15 -7.17 10.34
CA LYS A 178 -7.32 -8.00 10.04
C LYS A 178 -7.90 -8.60 11.31
N GLY A 179 -7.08 -9.19 12.16
CA GLY A 179 -7.51 -9.79 13.43
C GLY A 179 -8.10 -8.76 14.39
N ALA A 180 -7.48 -7.57 14.51
CA ALA A 180 -8.00 -6.48 15.32
C ALA A 180 -9.37 -6.01 14.83
N ARG A 181 -9.53 -5.83 13.51
CA ARG A 181 -10.82 -5.44 12.92
C ARG A 181 -11.93 -6.46 13.19
N LEU A 182 -11.63 -7.76 13.09
CA LEU A 182 -12.61 -8.82 13.38
C LEU A 182 -13.05 -8.76 14.84
N ARG A 183 -12.13 -8.59 15.80
CA ARG A 183 -12.46 -8.46 17.22
C ARG A 183 -13.34 -7.24 17.51
N LEU A 184 -13.06 -6.10 16.86
CA LEU A 184 -13.89 -4.89 17.00
C LEU A 184 -15.31 -5.09 16.45
N LEU A 185 -15.45 -5.78 15.32
CA LEU A 185 -16.75 -6.12 14.75
C LEU A 185 -17.53 -7.07 15.65
N GLU A 186 -16.88 -8.09 16.21
CA GLU A 186 -17.50 -9.05 17.15
C GLU A 186 -17.91 -8.37 18.48
N ALA A 187 -17.17 -7.35 18.91
CA ALA A 187 -17.53 -6.55 20.07
C ALA A 187 -18.65 -5.53 19.82
N GLY A 188 -19.09 -5.37 18.56
CA GLY A 188 -20.07 -4.35 18.17
C GLY A 188 -19.52 -2.92 18.15
N GLU A 189 -18.19 -2.77 18.11
CA GLU A 189 -17.47 -1.50 18.14
C GLU A 189 -16.61 -1.31 16.85
N PRO A 190 -17.20 -1.28 15.65
CA PRO A 190 -16.45 -1.23 14.38
C PRO A 190 -15.56 0.02 14.24
N GLU A 191 -15.89 1.10 14.94
CA GLU A 191 -15.12 2.36 15.00
C GLU A 191 -14.35 2.51 16.32
N GLY A 192 -14.28 1.44 17.12
CA GLY A 192 -13.54 1.42 18.38
C GLY A 192 -12.04 1.24 18.20
N GLY A 193 -11.32 1.23 19.32
CA GLY A 193 -9.88 1.06 19.34
C GLY A 193 -9.09 2.31 18.93
N THR A 194 -7.79 2.13 18.70
CA THR A 194 -6.89 3.22 18.30
C THR A 194 -6.67 3.19 16.79
N PHE A 195 -6.97 4.28 16.11
CA PHE A 195 -6.65 4.43 14.69
C PHE A 195 -5.13 4.54 14.52
N SER A 196 -4.53 3.57 13.85
CA SER A 196 -3.08 3.43 13.72
C SER A 196 -2.64 3.52 12.27
N ALA A 197 -1.50 4.14 12.01
CA ALA A 197 -0.85 4.17 10.72
C ALA A 197 0.44 3.35 10.75
N TYR A 198 0.66 2.54 9.72
CA TYR A 198 1.89 1.80 9.50
C TYR A 198 2.39 2.06 8.10
N GLY A 199 3.65 2.48 7.97
CA GLY A 199 4.34 2.68 6.71
C GLY A 199 5.72 2.03 6.75
N GLN A 200 6.13 1.46 5.61
CA GLN A 200 7.42 0.78 5.48
C GLN A 200 8.02 1.13 4.12
N TYR A 201 9.24 1.67 4.14
CA TYR A 201 9.97 2.05 2.94
C TYR A 201 11.37 1.46 3.00
N PHE A 202 11.74 0.71 1.96
CA PHE A 202 13.08 0.18 1.73
C PHE A 202 13.46 0.45 0.28
N PHE A 203 14.50 1.21 0.07
CA PHE A 203 14.90 1.71 -1.26
C PHE A 203 16.40 2.01 -1.31
N GLU A 204 16.95 2.04 -2.51
CA GLU A 204 18.32 2.51 -2.75
C GLU A 204 18.40 4.01 -2.53
N ALA A 205 19.18 4.42 -1.53
CA ALA A 205 19.41 5.81 -1.20
C ALA A 205 20.75 6.30 -1.81
N PRO A 206 20.85 7.57 -2.18
CA PRO A 206 22.15 8.15 -2.53
C PRO A 206 23.08 8.07 -1.30
N PRO A 207 24.39 7.91 -1.51
CA PRO A 207 25.33 7.99 -0.40
C PRO A 207 25.17 9.35 0.32
N PRO A 208 25.37 9.40 1.64
CA PRO A 208 25.37 10.66 2.36
C PRO A 208 26.41 11.60 1.70
N ALA A 209 26.07 12.88 1.60
CA ALA A 209 27.05 13.88 1.16
C ALA A 209 28.27 13.70 2.05
N SER A 210 29.45 13.55 1.42
CA SER A 210 30.71 13.53 2.14
C SER A 210 30.79 14.86 2.90
N GLY A 211 30.58 14.80 4.23
CA GLY A 211 30.88 15.96 5.07
C GLY A 211 32.30 16.35 4.80
N GLU A 212 32.54 17.60 4.42
CA GLU A 212 33.81 18.22 4.61
C GLU A 212 34.12 18.05 6.10
N THR A 213 35.02 17.15 6.42
CA THR A 213 35.70 17.18 7.72
C THR A 213 36.40 18.51 7.74
N GLU A 214 35.81 19.51 8.40
CA GLU A 214 36.58 20.63 8.89
C GLU A 214 37.62 20.01 9.80
N ASP A 215 38.83 19.81 9.24
CA ASP A 215 40.04 19.62 10.01
C ASP A 215 40.16 20.88 10.87
N GLU A 216 39.67 20.81 12.10
CA GLU A 216 40.06 21.74 13.14
C GLU A 216 41.57 21.55 13.32
N ASP A 217 42.30 22.39 12.60
CA ASP A 217 43.74 22.64 12.76
C ASP A 217 43.91 23.19 14.18
N GLU A 218 44.22 22.31 15.16
CA GLU A 218 44.75 22.73 16.45
C GLU A 218 46.13 23.36 16.23
N GLY A 219 46.14 24.71 16.19
CA GLY A 219 47.34 25.53 16.37
C GLY A 219 47.50 25.96 17.84
#